data_96fc21dcaa9b6cd5d1102153b06324ea
#
_entry.id   96fc21dcaa9b6cd5d1102153b06324ea
#
_cell.length_a   1.000
_cell.length_b   1.000
_cell.length_c   1.000
_cell.angle_alpha   90.00
_cell.angle_beta   90.00
_cell.angle_gamma   90.00
#
_symmetry.space_group_name_H-M   'P 1'
#
loop_
_entity.id
_entity.type
_entity.pdbx_description
1 polymer ?
#
loop_
_entity_poly.entity_id
_entity_poly.type
_entity_poly.pdbx_seq_one_letter_code
_entity_poly.pdbx_strand_id
1 'polypeptide(L)'
;MSRGKRYNGSEHKLNIKKVIAVIIAFLVIIMFVAVFIKLMQPKAETTEKKVAMAYYSAFTNNKWGIIDSSGNTVITPSYDEMVVVPNKDKAVFIVTYDVDYTNGTYKTKAVNEKNEQLFSTYDQVEAIQNYDQQNNIWYEKSCLRVKKDNKYGLIDLSGKVLLDCNYESIEPLIGISNSLITTKDGKKGLVSSTGSVIIDNEYADIKSLTNEYENGYIVK
;
A
#
# COMPACT_ATOMS: atom_id res chain seq x y z
N MET A 1 99.46 10.12 -30.59
CA MET A 1 98.96 11.26 -29.82
C MET A 1 97.53 11.54 -30.23
N SER A 2 96.53 11.08 -29.43
CA SER A 2 95.13 11.31 -29.67
C SER A 2 94.61 12.36 -28.69
N ARG A 3 94.07 13.50 -29.17
CA ARG A 3 93.52 14.57 -28.38
C ARG A 3 92.08 14.20 -28.03
N GLY A 4 91.79 13.99 -26.71
CA GLY A 4 90.45 13.80 -26.18
C GLY A 4 89.59 15.07 -26.34
N LYS A 5 88.41 14.91 -26.94
CA LYS A 5 87.33 15.96 -26.96
C LYS A 5 86.76 16.14 -25.55
N ARG A 6 86.92 17.35 -25.02
CA ARG A 6 86.18 17.75 -23.78
C ARG A 6 84.72 17.93 -24.09
N TYR A 7 83.85 17.22 -23.34
CA TYR A 7 82.41 17.37 -23.38
C TYR A 7 82.09 18.60 -22.55
N ASN A 8 81.53 19.66 -23.19
CA ASN A 8 81.05 20.84 -22.55
C ASN A 8 79.63 20.56 -22.15
N GLY A 9 79.37 20.18 -20.90
CA GLY A 9 78.04 20.04 -20.33
C GLY A 9 77.45 21.42 -20.15
N SER A 10 76.44 21.75 -20.96
CA SER A 10 75.61 22.93 -20.68
C SER A 10 74.79 22.68 -19.44
N GLU A 11 75.12 23.34 -18.34
CA GLU A 11 74.28 23.37 -17.14
C GLU A 11 72.89 24.02 -17.48
N HIS A 12 71.89 23.22 -17.72
CA HIS A 12 70.51 23.73 -17.78
C HIS A 12 70.14 24.19 -16.39
N LYS A 13 70.26 25.50 -16.08
CA LYS A 13 69.71 26.10 -14.86
C LYS A 13 68.20 25.94 -14.90
N LEU A 14 67.69 25.11 -13.99
CA LEU A 14 66.22 24.96 -13.79
C LEU A 14 65.61 26.32 -13.52
N ASN A 15 64.65 26.72 -14.37
CA ASN A 15 63.92 27.95 -14.17
C ASN A 15 62.84 27.73 -13.08
N ILE A 16 63.21 28.04 -11.83
CA ILE A 16 62.35 27.84 -10.64
C ILE A 16 60.96 28.43 -10.81
N LYS A 17 60.83 29.56 -11.52
CA LYS A 17 59.51 30.16 -11.81
C LYS A 17 58.62 29.27 -12.67
N LYS A 18 59.21 28.58 -13.67
CA LYS A 18 58.48 27.62 -14.52
C LYS A 18 58.09 26.38 -13.72
N VAL A 19 58.95 25.90 -12.85
CA VAL A 19 58.66 24.74 -11.98
C VAL A 19 57.51 25.05 -11.04
N ILE A 20 57.52 26.24 -10.39
CA ILE A 20 56.45 26.69 -9.50
C ILE A 20 55.13 26.82 -10.28
N ALA A 21 55.16 27.41 -11.49
CA ALA A 21 53.96 27.53 -12.30
C ALA A 21 53.35 26.17 -12.68
N VAL A 22 54.16 25.14 -12.98
CA VAL A 22 53.71 23.77 -13.25
C VAL A 22 53.08 23.15 -11.99
N ILE A 23 53.72 23.33 -10.84
CA ILE A 23 53.16 22.81 -9.56
C ILE A 23 51.80 23.44 -9.25
N ILE A 24 51.69 24.78 -9.43
CA ILE A 24 50.40 25.46 -9.20
C ILE A 24 49.32 24.95 -10.18
N ALA A 25 49.66 24.81 -11.46
CA ALA A 25 48.74 24.25 -12.45
C ALA A 25 48.26 22.84 -12.07
N PHE A 26 49.17 22.01 -11.56
CA PHE A 26 48.85 20.64 -11.13
C PHE A 26 47.96 20.63 -9.90
N LEU A 27 48.18 21.51 -8.94
CA LEU A 27 47.32 21.67 -7.76
C LEU A 27 45.92 22.15 -8.13
N VAL A 28 45.80 23.07 -9.10
CA VAL A 28 44.51 23.53 -9.62
C VAL A 28 43.74 22.39 -10.29
N ILE A 29 44.43 21.57 -11.10
CA ILE A 29 43.81 20.39 -11.74
C ILE A 29 43.31 19.39 -10.67
N ILE A 30 44.12 19.10 -9.65
CA ILE A 30 43.72 18.20 -8.55
C ILE A 30 42.48 18.76 -7.83
N MET A 31 42.44 20.08 -7.59
CA MET A 31 41.27 20.71 -6.96
C MET A 31 40.03 20.59 -7.84
N PHE A 32 40.14 20.81 -9.15
CA PHE A 32 39.02 20.63 -10.09
C PHE A 32 38.55 19.18 -10.13
N VAL A 33 39.46 18.22 -10.16
CA VAL A 33 39.12 16.77 -10.13
C VAL A 33 38.42 16.42 -8.82
N ALA A 34 38.90 16.92 -7.68
CA ALA A 34 38.26 16.66 -6.38
C ALA A 34 36.85 17.26 -6.29
N VAL A 35 36.65 18.49 -6.81
CA VAL A 35 35.33 19.12 -6.90
C VAL A 35 34.42 18.34 -7.84
N PHE A 36 34.93 17.91 -8.98
CA PHE A 36 34.17 17.12 -9.96
C PHE A 36 33.75 15.76 -9.39
N ILE A 37 34.66 15.07 -8.69
CA ILE A 37 34.32 13.82 -7.99
C ILE A 37 33.25 14.06 -6.94
N LYS A 38 33.33 15.16 -6.18
CA LYS A 38 32.32 15.51 -5.15
C LYS A 38 30.95 15.88 -5.75
N LEU A 39 30.93 16.48 -6.94
CA LEU A 39 29.70 16.77 -7.69
C LEU A 39 29.13 15.53 -8.39
N MET A 40 29.97 14.58 -8.78
CA MET A 40 29.59 13.32 -9.41
C MET A 40 29.27 12.20 -8.41
N GLN A 41 29.59 12.37 -7.12
CA GLN A 41 29.11 11.43 -6.12
C GLN A 41 27.58 11.50 -6.13
N PRO A 42 26.88 10.40 -6.46
CA PRO A 42 25.43 10.37 -6.29
C PRO A 42 25.21 10.78 -4.84
N LYS A 43 24.40 11.83 -4.62
CA LYS A 43 23.84 12.08 -3.29
C LYS A 43 23.34 10.71 -2.84
N ALA A 44 23.96 10.15 -1.80
CA ALA A 44 23.34 9.06 -1.10
C ALA A 44 21.98 9.61 -0.65
N GLU A 45 20.94 9.36 -1.43
CA GLU A 45 19.60 9.35 -0.88
C GLU A 45 19.71 8.30 0.22
N THR A 46 19.79 8.78 1.44
CA THR A 46 19.39 8.01 2.60
C THR A 46 17.92 7.75 2.32
N THR A 47 17.65 6.70 1.54
CA THR A 47 16.36 6.06 1.57
C THR A 47 16.32 5.52 2.98
N GLU A 48 15.85 6.35 3.92
CA GLU A 48 15.25 5.83 5.12
C GLU A 48 14.25 4.83 4.56
N LYS A 49 14.57 3.55 4.75
CA LYS A 49 13.68 2.46 4.45
C LYS A 49 12.50 2.73 5.36
N LYS A 50 11.50 3.48 4.82
CA LYS A 50 10.26 3.77 5.51
C LYS A 50 9.75 2.39 5.87
N VAL A 51 9.98 1.97 7.10
CA VAL A 51 9.46 0.70 7.60
C VAL A 51 7.98 0.79 7.30
N ALA A 52 7.50 -0.09 6.42
CA ALA A 52 6.11 -0.06 6.03
C ALA A 52 5.32 -0.18 7.34
N MET A 53 4.63 0.89 7.71
CA MET A 53 3.91 0.96 8.97
C MET A 53 2.73 0.01 8.81
N ALA A 54 2.71 -1.05 9.61
CA ALA A 54 1.59 -1.97 9.62
C ALA A 54 0.68 -1.64 10.82
N TYR A 55 -0.62 -1.78 10.62
CA TYR A 55 -1.64 -1.46 11.61
C TYR A 55 -2.33 -2.72 12.11
N TYR A 56 -2.68 -2.72 13.38
CA TYR A 56 -3.33 -3.84 14.05
C TYR A 56 -4.46 -3.34 14.96
N SER A 57 -5.56 -4.09 15.02
CA SER A 57 -6.60 -3.89 16.00
C SER A 57 -6.07 -4.25 17.39
N ALA A 58 -6.34 -3.40 18.38
CA ALA A 58 -5.91 -3.60 19.75
C ALA A 58 -7.08 -3.43 20.71
N PHE A 59 -7.20 -4.33 21.69
CA PHE A 59 -8.24 -4.31 22.70
C PHE A 59 -7.63 -4.06 24.08
N THR A 60 -8.08 -2.99 24.73
CA THR A 60 -7.68 -2.66 26.10
C THR A 60 -8.80 -1.89 26.80
N ASN A 61 -8.93 -2.06 28.13
CA ASN A 61 -9.96 -1.42 28.93
C ASN A 61 -11.38 -1.61 28.36
N ASN A 62 -11.69 -2.79 27.85
CA ASN A 62 -12.97 -3.16 27.22
C ASN A 62 -13.34 -2.31 25.98
N LYS A 63 -12.32 -1.75 25.30
CA LYS A 63 -12.51 -0.96 24.07
C LYS A 63 -11.48 -1.36 23.02
N TRP A 64 -11.90 -1.21 21.77
CA TRP A 64 -11.06 -1.42 20.60
C TRP A 64 -10.48 -0.12 20.08
N GLY A 65 -9.25 -0.19 19.59
CA GLY A 65 -8.50 0.88 18.94
C GLY A 65 -7.51 0.30 17.93
N ILE A 66 -6.55 1.11 17.51
CA ILE A 66 -5.51 0.74 16.54
C ILE A 66 -4.14 1.06 17.10
N ILE A 67 -3.20 0.14 16.90
CA ILE A 67 -1.77 0.33 17.14
C ILE A 67 -0.98 0.15 15.84
N ASP A 68 0.22 0.72 15.79
CA ASP A 68 1.16 0.48 14.69
C ASP A 68 2.10 -0.72 14.96
N SER A 69 2.95 -1.05 14.00
CA SER A 69 3.95 -2.13 14.11
C SER A 69 5.01 -1.91 15.19
N SER A 70 5.11 -0.70 15.73
CA SER A 70 6.02 -0.35 16.83
C SER A 70 5.32 -0.40 18.20
N GLY A 71 4.01 -0.70 18.23
CA GLY A 71 3.18 -0.72 19.43
C GLY A 71 2.67 0.65 19.86
N ASN A 72 2.87 1.70 19.06
CA ASN A 72 2.33 3.02 19.39
C ASN A 72 0.82 3.05 19.11
N THR A 73 0.08 3.73 19.99
CA THR A 73 -1.35 3.95 19.80
C THR A 73 -1.58 4.92 18.64
N VAL A 74 -2.29 4.47 17.61
CA VAL A 74 -2.72 5.27 16.46
C VAL A 74 -4.13 5.81 16.68
N ILE A 75 -5.07 4.93 17.03
CA ILE A 75 -6.42 5.32 17.47
C ILE A 75 -6.58 4.84 18.91
N THR A 76 -6.83 5.79 19.81
CA THR A 76 -7.09 5.48 21.21
C THR A 76 -8.30 4.54 21.33
N PRO A 77 -8.20 3.45 22.11
CA PRO A 77 -9.31 2.51 22.30
C PRO A 77 -10.55 3.21 22.83
N SER A 78 -11.60 3.25 22.02
CA SER A 78 -12.87 3.94 22.31
C SER A 78 -14.09 3.24 21.72
N TYR A 79 -13.88 2.24 20.84
CA TYR A 79 -14.96 1.52 20.16
C TYR A 79 -15.37 0.27 20.94
N ASP A 80 -16.66 0.00 20.99
CA ASP A 80 -17.20 -1.22 21.62
C ASP A 80 -16.96 -2.45 20.72
N GLU A 81 -17.07 -2.27 19.41
CA GLU A 81 -16.85 -3.32 18.44
C GLU A 81 -15.42 -3.28 17.89
N MET A 82 -14.94 -4.44 17.44
CA MET A 82 -13.60 -4.57 16.85
C MET A 82 -13.42 -3.62 15.66
N VAL A 83 -12.39 -2.82 15.70
CA VAL A 83 -11.98 -2.01 14.54
C VAL A 83 -11.35 -2.93 13.51
N VAL A 84 -11.93 -3.03 12.32
CA VAL A 84 -11.40 -3.89 11.26
C VAL A 84 -10.32 -3.17 10.48
N VAL A 85 -9.18 -3.83 10.28
CA VAL A 85 -8.07 -3.39 9.43
C VAL A 85 -8.04 -4.24 8.16
N PRO A 86 -8.69 -3.83 7.06
CA PRO A 86 -8.78 -4.66 5.85
C PRO A 86 -7.41 -4.93 5.24
N ASN A 87 -6.53 -3.93 5.28
CA ASN A 87 -5.15 -4.02 4.79
C ASN A 87 -4.20 -3.36 5.79
N LYS A 88 -3.36 -4.16 6.43
CA LYS A 88 -2.42 -3.70 7.46
C LYS A 88 -1.43 -2.63 6.99
N ASP A 89 -1.20 -2.52 5.67
CA ASP A 89 -0.25 -1.58 5.08
C ASP A 89 -0.93 -0.26 4.64
N LYS A 90 -2.21 -0.08 4.98
CA LYS A 90 -3.02 1.09 4.64
C LYS A 90 -3.72 1.65 5.86
N ALA A 91 -3.68 2.97 6.01
CA ALA A 91 -4.36 3.69 7.09
C ALA A 91 -5.85 3.91 6.80
N VAL A 92 -6.57 2.81 6.64
CA VAL A 92 -8.02 2.77 6.44
C VAL A 92 -8.59 1.73 7.38
N PHE A 93 -9.40 2.17 8.32
CA PHE A 93 -9.95 1.35 9.39
C PHE A 93 -11.48 1.40 9.34
N ILE A 94 -12.13 0.26 9.47
CA ILE A 94 -13.59 0.20 9.50
C ILE A 94 -14.04 0.09 10.95
N VAL A 95 -14.84 1.05 11.37
CA VAL A 95 -15.43 1.12 12.71
C VAL A 95 -16.93 0.88 12.64
N THR A 96 -17.43 0.14 13.61
CA THR A 96 -18.87 -0.14 13.80
C THR A 96 -19.42 0.77 14.88
N TYR A 97 -20.60 1.31 14.68
CA TYR A 97 -21.28 2.21 15.61
C TYR A 97 -22.81 2.06 15.48
N ASP A 98 -23.57 2.68 16.38
CA ASP A 98 -25.03 2.59 16.44
C ASP A 98 -25.52 1.13 16.43
N VAL A 99 -24.90 0.28 17.26
CA VAL A 99 -25.22 -1.14 17.33
C VAL A 99 -26.48 -1.35 18.17
N ASP A 100 -27.50 -1.95 17.58
CA ASP A 100 -28.67 -2.45 18.24
C ASP A 100 -28.61 -3.98 18.32
N TYR A 101 -28.18 -4.50 19.45
CA TYR A 101 -28.04 -5.94 19.67
C TYR A 101 -29.38 -6.67 19.70
N THR A 102 -30.51 -5.95 19.98
CA THR A 102 -31.84 -6.55 20.02
C THR A 102 -32.33 -6.86 18.61
N ASN A 103 -32.15 -5.93 17.69
CA ASN A 103 -32.59 -6.06 16.30
C ASN A 103 -31.45 -6.51 15.35
N GLY A 104 -30.22 -6.65 15.84
CA GLY A 104 -29.08 -7.05 15.06
C GLY A 104 -28.68 -6.01 14.00
N THR A 105 -28.97 -4.73 14.23
CA THR A 105 -28.64 -3.66 13.28
C THR A 105 -27.43 -2.84 13.75
N TYR A 106 -26.66 -2.37 12.81
CA TYR A 106 -25.48 -1.55 13.07
C TYR A 106 -25.16 -0.68 11.85
N LYS A 107 -24.29 0.31 12.05
CA LYS A 107 -23.70 1.12 10.99
C LYS A 107 -22.19 0.97 10.98
N THR A 108 -21.58 1.16 9.82
CA THR A 108 -20.14 1.15 9.66
C THR A 108 -19.68 2.37 8.88
N LYS A 109 -18.47 2.82 9.16
CA LYS A 109 -17.78 3.87 8.41
C LYS A 109 -16.27 3.60 8.37
N ALA A 110 -15.60 4.18 7.37
CA ALA A 110 -14.14 4.19 7.32
C ALA A 110 -13.58 5.42 8.03
N VAL A 111 -12.45 5.24 8.74
CA VAL A 111 -11.70 6.33 9.37
C VAL A 111 -10.19 6.20 9.05
N ASN A 112 -9.47 7.32 9.14
CA ASN A 112 -8.02 7.38 8.98
C ASN A 112 -7.28 7.30 10.33
N GLU A 113 -5.95 7.46 10.33
CA GLU A 113 -5.09 7.47 11.53
C GLU A 113 -5.46 8.55 12.56
N LYS A 114 -6.10 9.63 12.14
CA LYS A 114 -6.56 10.70 13.01
C LYS A 114 -7.98 10.49 13.51
N ASN A 115 -8.56 9.33 13.23
CA ASN A 115 -9.97 9.01 13.51
C ASN A 115 -10.96 9.93 12.77
N GLU A 116 -10.55 10.52 11.64
CA GLU A 116 -11.40 11.32 10.78
C GLU A 116 -12.11 10.42 9.77
N GLN A 117 -13.40 10.69 9.53
CA GLN A 117 -14.19 9.88 8.60
C GLN A 117 -13.68 10.02 7.16
N LEU A 118 -13.49 8.88 6.51
CA LEU A 118 -13.21 8.76 5.09
C LEU A 118 -14.50 8.41 4.32
N PHE A 119 -14.53 8.76 3.04
CA PHE A 119 -15.58 8.35 2.08
C PHE A 119 -17.01 8.71 2.55
N SER A 120 -17.17 9.90 3.14
CA SER A 120 -18.41 10.38 3.75
C SER A 120 -19.57 10.60 2.76
N THR A 121 -19.34 10.44 1.47
CA THR A 121 -20.39 10.52 0.42
C THR A 121 -21.23 9.25 0.32
N TYR A 122 -20.85 8.19 1.03
CA TYR A 122 -21.57 6.93 1.12
C TYR A 122 -22.30 6.81 2.45
N ASP A 123 -23.47 6.17 2.42
CA ASP A 123 -24.28 5.91 3.62
C ASP A 123 -23.61 4.91 4.57
N GLN A 124 -22.83 3.96 3.99
CA GLN A 124 -22.11 2.92 4.71
C GLN A 124 -20.84 2.51 3.95
N VAL A 125 -19.78 2.21 4.69
CA VAL A 125 -18.50 1.70 4.16
C VAL A 125 -18.11 0.48 4.98
N GLU A 126 -17.86 -0.65 4.33
CA GLU A 126 -17.63 -1.94 4.97
C GLU A 126 -16.39 -2.65 4.41
N ALA A 127 -15.67 -3.35 5.30
CA ALA A 127 -14.72 -4.37 4.88
C ALA A 127 -15.48 -5.62 4.44
N ILE A 128 -15.03 -6.25 3.36
CA ILE A 128 -15.64 -7.48 2.85
C ILE A 128 -14.97 -8.66 3.55
N GLN A 129 -15.72 -9.30 4.44
CA GLN A 129 -15.25 -10.46 5.20
C GLN A 129 -15.44 -11.74 4.39
N ASN A 130 -14.46 -12.63 4.44
CA ASN A 130 -14.50 -13.95 3.82
C ASN A 130 -13.96 -15.00 4.81
N TYR A 131 -14.08 -16.27 4.48
CA TYR A 131 -13.68 -17.40 5.31
C TYR A 131 -12.92 -18.41 4.47
N ASP A 132 -11.91 -19.05 5.07
CA ASP A 132 -11.28 -20.23 4.49
C ASP A 132 -12.06 -21.52 4.86
N GLN A 133 -11.57 -22.67 4.40
CA GLN A 133 -12.17 -23.97 4.68
C GLN A 133 -12.12 -24.36 6.18
N GLN A 134 -11.23 -23.74 6.95
CA GLN A 134 -11.08 -23.93 8.38
C GLN A 134 -11.89 -22.90 9.19
N ASN A 135 -12.73 -22.09 8.54
CA ASN A 135 -13.47 -20.97 9.10
C ASN A 135 -12.58 -19.84 9.68
N ASN A 136 -11.32 -19.72 9.24
CA ASN A 136 -10.54 -18.55 9.58
C ASN A 136 -11.02 -17.35 8.79
N ILE A 137 -11.25 -16.25 9.51
CA ILE A 137 -11.73 -15.00 8.92
C ILE A 137 -10.57 -14.26 8.28
N TRP A 138 -10.80 -13.74 7.09
CA TRP A 138 -9.95 -12.77 6.44
C TRP A 138 -10.79 -11.71 5.71
N TYR A 139 -10.17 -10.60 5.32
CA TYR A 139 -10.86 -9.50 4.65
C TYR A 139 -10.21 -9.25 3.28
N GLU A 140 -11.04 -8.82 2.30
CA GLU A 140 -10.51 -8.34 1.02
C GLU A 140 -9.63 -7.13 1.25
N LYS A 141 -8.38 -7.19 0.72
CA LYS A 141 -7.34 -6.20 1.02
C LYS A 141 -7.30 -5.03 0.06
N SER A 142 -7.97 -5.15 -1.08
CA SER A 142 -7.88 -4.21 -2.20
C SER A 142 -9.11 -3.33 -2.37
N CYS A 143 -10.25 -3.71 -1.79
CA CYS A 143 -11.50 -2.98 -1.95
C CYS A 143 -12.34 -2.97 -0.68
N LEU A 144 -13.28 -2.02 -0.66
CA LEU A 144 -14.32 -1.86 0.35
C LEU A 144 -15.67 -1.91 -0.35
N ARG A 145 -16.65 -2.50 0.29
CA ARG A 145 -18.05 -2.41 -0.10
C ARG A 145 -18.61 -1.08 0.40
N VAL A 146 -19.29 -0.37 -0.48
CA VAL A 146 -19.97 0.88 -0.13
C VAL A 146 -21.45 0.78 -0.45
N LYS A 147 -22.27 1.52 0.32
CA LYS A 147 -23.72 1.63 0.12
C LYS A 147 -24.09 3.08 -0.08
N LYS A 148 -24.92 3.33 -1.08
CA LYS A 148 -25.53 4.63 -1.35
C LYS A 148 -26.91 4.41 -1.98
N ASP A 149 -27.91 5.14 -1.49
CA ASP A 149 -29.29 5.07 -2.01
C ASP A 149 -29.82 3.62 -2.07
N ASN A 150 -29.54 2.83 -1.01
CA ASN A 150 -29.88 1.39 -0.92
C ASN A 150 -29.26 0.47 -1.98
N LYS A 151 -28.26 0.93 -2.73
CA LYS A 151 -27.50 0.12 -3.68
C LYS A 151 -26.05 0.01 -3.23
N TYR A 152 -25.42 -1.11 -3.58
CA TYR A 152 -24.05 -1.40 -3.25
C TYR A 152 -23.12 -1.16 -4.42
N GLY A 153 -21.89 -0.74 -4.12
CA GLY A 153 -20.78 -0.54 -5.03
C GLY A 153 -19.47 -0.96 -4.40
N LEU A 154 -18.37 -0.79 -5.12
CA LEU A 154 -17.01 -1.03 -4.65
C LEU A 154 -16.15 0.20 -4.86
N ILE A 155 -15.31 0.48 -3.87
CA ILE A 155 -14.21 1.44 -3.97
C ILE A 155 -12.89 0.75 -3.58
N ASP A 156 -11.78 1.26 -4.06
CA ASP A 156 -10.48 0.88 -3.49
C ASP A 156 -10.22 1.63 -2.17
N LEU A 157 -9.10 1.33 -1.51
CA LEU A 157 -8.75 1.96 -0.23
C LEU A 157 -8.31 3.43 -0.37
N SER A 158 -8.21 3.97 -1.58
CA SER A 158 -7.99 5.39 -1.84
C SER A 158 -9.31 6.16 -2.09
N GLY A 159 -10.43 5.44 -2.21
CA GLY A 159 -11.74 5.99 -2.54
C GLY A 159 -12.06 6.03 -4.04
N LYS A 160 -11.18 5.47 -4.88
CA LYS A 160 -11.47 5.33 -6.32
C LYS A 160 -12.60 4.34 -6.52
N VAL A 161 -13.62 4.73 -7.28
CA VAL A 161 -14.74 3.86 -7.63
C VAL A 161 -14.25 2.72 -8.52
N LEU A 162 -14.55 1.49 -8.12
CA LEU A 162 -14.31 0.25 -8.86
C LEU A 162 -15.60 -0.26 -9.50
N LEU A 163 -16.72 -0.14 -8.76
CA LEU A 163 -18.08 -0.40 -9.24
C LEU A 163 -19.02 0.66 -8.69
N ASP A 164 -19.85 1.23 -9.53
CA ASP A 164 -20.90 2.16 -9.12
C ASP A 164 -21.94 1.48 -8.23
N CYS A 165 -22.61 2.26 -7.36
CA CYS A 165 -23.67 1.77 -6.47
C CYS A 165 -24.95 1.44 -7.28
N ASN A 166 -24.92 0.33 -8.02
CA ASN A 166 -25.98 -0.14 -8.89
C ASN A 166 -26.47 -1.55 -8.54
N TYR A 167 -25.84 -2.20 -7.57
CA TYR A 167 -26.10 -3.60 -7.21
C TYR A 167 -27.02 -3.71 -5.99
N GLU A 168 -27.82 -4.77 -5.96
CA GLU A 168 -28.69 -5.11 -4.82
C GLU A 168 -27.90 -5.71 -3.66
N SER A 169 -26.83 -6.46 -3.99
CA SER A 169 -25.84 -6.95 -3.04
C SER A 169 -24.48 -7.15 -3.72
N ILE A 170 -23.43 -7.10 -2.91
CA ILE A 170 -22.07 -7.52 -3.27
C ILE A 170 -21.56 -8.34 -2.08
N GLU A 171 -21.34 -9.64 -2.28
CA GLU A 171 -20.97 -10.58 -1.25
C GLU A 171 -19.67 -11.31 -1.65
N PRO A 172 -18.86 -11.80 -0.69
CA PRO A 172 -17.68 -12.58 -1.03
C PRO A 172 -18.09 -13.92 -1.66
N LEU A 173 -17.33 -14.41 -2.63
CA LEU A 173 -17.38 -15.80 -3.01
C LEU A 173 -16.59 -16.60 -1.94
N ILE A 174 -17.32 -17.28 -1.07
CA ILE A 174 -16.75 -17.89 0.15
C ILE A 174 -15.59 -18.82 -0.19
N GLY A 175 -14.45 -18.64 0.51
CA GLY A 175 -13.24 -19.43 0.35
C GLY A 175 -12.37 -19.04 -0.85
N ILE A 176 -12.80 -18.10 -1.68
CA ILE A 176 -12.05 -17.65 -2.85
C ILE A 176 -11.73 -16.16 -2.72
N SER A 177 -10.45 -15.82 -2.72
CA SER A 177 -10.00 -14.44 -2.67
C SER A 177 -10.21 -13.72 -4.01
N ASN A 178 -10.33 -12.40 -3.95
CA ASN A 178 -10.48 -11.53 -5.12
C ASN A 178 -11.69 -11.85 -6.00
N SER A 179 -12.71 -12.49 -5.45
CA SER A 179 -13.92 -12.90 -6.18
C SER A 179 -15.16 -12.56 -5.38
N LEU A 180 -16.02 -11.72 -5.95
CA LEU A 180 -17.21 -11.18 -5.30
C LEU A 180 -18.44 -11.48 -6.15
N ILE A 181 -19.47 -12.03 -5.51
CA ILE A 181 -20.77 -12.24 -6.12
C ILE A 181 -21.53 -10.92 -6.10
N THR A 182 -22.00 -10.47 -7.24
CA THR A 182 -22.89 -9.31 -7.37
C THR A 182 -24.31 -9.77 -7.66
N THR A 183 -25.32 -9.06 -7.12
CA THR A 183 -26.73 -9.26 -7.51
C THR A 183 -27.25 -7.99 -8.14
N LYS A 184 -27.84 -8.12 -9.33
CA LYS A 184 -28.48 -7.04 -10.08
C LYS A 184 -29.69 -7.60 -10.81
N ASP A 185 -30.84 -6.91 -10.69
CA ASP A 185 -32.12 -7.33 -11.28
C ASP A 185 -32.49 -8.79 -10.92
N GLY A 186 -32.18 -9.17 -9.67
CA GLY A 186 -32.41 -10.51 -9.14
C GLY A 186 -31.48 -11.59 -9.72
N LYS A 187 -30.49 -11.23 -10.57
CA LYS A 187 -29.51 -12.13 -11.16
C LYS A 187 -28.14 -11.96 -10.54
N LYS A 188 -27.43 -13.08 -10.40
CA LYS A 188 -26.07 -13.11 -9.86
C LYS A 188 -25.04 -13.08 -10.98
N GLY A 189 -23.97 -12.34 -10.74
CA GLY A 189 -22.75 -12.28 -11.51
C GLY A 189 -21.53 -12.38 -10.62
N LEU A 190 -20.36 -12.38 -11.19
CA LEU A 190 -19.08 -12.44 -10.48
C LEU A 190 -18.16 -11.32 -10.94
N VAL A 191 -17.55 -10.64 -10.00
CA VAL A 191 -16.56 -9.59 -10.26
C VAL A 191 -15.30 -9.84 -9.44
N SER A 192 -14.17 -9.32 -9.92
CA SER A 192 -12.95 -9.30 -9.12
C SER A 192 -13.00 -8.21 -8.05
N SER A 193 -12.14 -8.29 -7.04
CA SER A 193 -11.96 -7.23 -6.05
C SER A 193 -11.39 -5.92 -6.63
N THR A 194 -10.99 -5.91 -7.91
CA THR A 194 -10.59 -4.72 -8.66
C THR A 194 -11.71 -4.15 -9.54
N GLY A 195 -12.93 -4.72 -9.46
CA GLY A 195 -14.10 -4.28 -10.19
C GLY A 195 -14.22 -4.83 -11.62
N SER A 196 -13.34 -5.75 -12.04
CA SER A 196 -13.44 -6.37 -13.36
C SER A 196 -14.53 -7.43 -13.36
N VAL A 197 -15.43 -7.39 -14.34
CA VAL A 197 -16.47 -8.40 -14.53
C VAL A 197 -15.83 -9.72 -14.97
N ILE A 198 -16.13 -10.80 -14.25
CA ILE A 198 -15.71 -12.18 -14.53
C ILE A 198 -16.89 -12.93 -15.16
N ILE A 199 -18.09 -12.73 -14.60
CA ILE A 199 -19.35 -13.30 -15.09
C ILE A 199 -20.43 -12.23 -15.01
N ASP A 200 -21.17 -12.01 -16.08
CA ASP A 200 -22.29 -11.08 -16.12
C ASP A 200 -23.44 -11.52 -15.20
N ASN A 201 -24.30 -10.59 -14.79
CA ASN A 201 -25.46 -10.87 -13.94
C ASN A 201 -26.58 -11.59 -14.72
N GLU A 202 -26.39 -12.88 -14.96
CA GLU A 202 -27.31 -13.71 -15.75
C GLU A 202 -27.81 -14.95 -15.02
N TYR A 203 -27.15 -15.34 -13.94
CA TYR A 203 -27.36 -16.61 -13.24
C TYR A 203 -28.29 -16.48 -12.03
N ALA A 204 -28.98 -17.57 -11.71
CA ALA A 204 -29.80 -17.62 -10.50
C ALA A 204 -28.98 -17.81 -9.23
N ASP A 205 -27.84 -18.52 -9.33
CA ASP A 205 -26.93 -18.74 -8.22
C ASP A 205 -25.49 -18.95 -8.67
N ILE A 206 -24.54 -18.57 -7.82
CA ILE A 206 -23.10 -18.82 -7.99
C ILE A 206 -22.57 -19.33 -6.63
N LYS A 207 -21.87 -20.46 -6.65
CA LYS A 207 -21.27 -21.08 -5.45
C LYS A 207 -19.81 -21.40 -5.70
N SER A 208 -19.02 -21.28 -4.66
CA SER A 208 -17.63 -21.74 -4.69
C SER A 208 -17.55 -23.26 -4.72
N LEU A 209 -16.57 -23.76 -5.45
CA LEU A 209 -16.04 -25.12 -5.35
C LEU A 209 -14.61 -24.98 -4.84
N THR A 210 -14.39 -25.36 -3.61
CA THR A 210 -13.07 -25.36 -3.00
C THR A 210 -12.75 -26.78 -2.54
N ASN A 211 -11.63 -27.32 -2.98
CA ASN A 211 -11.07 -28.59 -2.49
C ASN A 211 -9.56 -28.42 -2.28
N GLU A 212 -8.89 -29.49 -1.83
CA GLU A 212 -7.44 -29.47 -1.55
C GLU A 212 -6.57 -29.11 -2.78
N TYR A 213 -7.10 -29.27 -4.00
CA TYR A 213 -6.33 -29.19 -5.23
C TYR A 213 -6.76 -28.06 -6.16
N GLU A 214 -8.04 -27.66 -6.12
CA GLU A 214 -8.60 -26.70 -7.06
C GLU A 214 -9.61 -25.76 -6.39
N ASN A 215 -9.57 -24.50 -6.78
CA ASN A 215 -10.57 -23.49 -6.45
C ASN A 215 -11.34 -23.14 -7.74
N GLY A 216 -12.64 -23.18 -7.66
CA GLY A 216 -13.51 -22.85 -8.78
C GLY A 216 -14.89 -22.40 -8.31
N TYR A 217 -15.82 -22.31 -9.25
CA TYR A 217 -17.21 -21.97 -8.94
C TYR A 217 -18.16 -22.70 -9.89
N ILE A 218 -19.38 -22.89 -9.40
CA ILE A 218 -20.52 -23.39 -10.19
C ILE A 218 -21.51 -22.26 -10.36
N VAL A 219 -22.05 -22.14 -11.57
CA VAL A 219 -23.18 -21.25 -11.93
C VAL A 219 -24.44 -22.09 -12.15
N LYS A 220 -25.61 -21.55 -11.78
CA LYS A 220 -26.91 -22.17 -11.94
C LYS A 220 -27.90 -21.20 -12.62
#